data_9835a6c244ac732c468d8f14e9ee6137
#
_entry.id   9835a6c244ac732c468d8f14e9ee6137
#
_cell.length_a   1.000
_cell.length_b   1.000
_cell.length_c   1.000
_cell.angle_alpha   90.00
_cell.angle_beta   90.00
_cell.angle_gamma   90.00
#
_symmetry.space_group_name_H-M   'P 1'
#
loop_
_entity.id
_entity.type
_entity.pdbx_description
1 polymer ?
#
loop_
_entity_poly.entity_id
_entity_poly.type
_entity_poly.pdbx_seq_one_letter_code
_entity_poly.pdbx_strand_id
1 'polypeptide(L)'
;MCGRYVITKPVEKTVKIVKSSTTVKDDENFNAHPSQALPIIKSYSNGKTLELVKWGIVPSWAKQKDFRPLINARIETIDEKVSFKKLIKTTRCVAVMDGFYEWKRSKESKTPFYFTREDKKPLYVAGIFENNEFCLITEEASQNVMDVHHRQPVILDNNEIDNYLDLKKAVSYTHLTLPTT
;
A
#
# COMPACT_ATOMS: atom_id res chain seq x y z
N MET A 1 6.54 -7.24 -8.21
CA MET A 1 5.36 -6.55 -7.63
C MET A 1 5.33 -6.85 -6.14
N CYS A 2 5.22 -5.82 -5.32
CA CYS A 2 5.20 -5.96 -3.86
C CYS A 2 4.11 -6.96 -3.43
N GLY A 3 4.51 -8.09 -2.91
CA GLY A 3 3.63 -9.18 -2.46
C GLY A 3 3.95 -9.66 -1.04
N ARG A 4 4.89 -8.99 -0.37
CA ARG A 4 5.31 -9.29 1.01
C ARG A 4 5.87 -8.04 1.68
N TYR A 5 5.51 -7.82 2.94
CA TYR A 5 6.10 -6.75 3.74
C TYR A 5 6.16 -7.08 5.23
N VAL A 6 6.85 -6.24 5.97
CA VAL A 6 6.94 -6.30 7.43
C VAL A 6 6.13 -5.16 8.01
N ILE A 7 5.38 -5.43 9.05
CA ILE A 7 4.74 -4.41 9.90
C ILE A 7 4.84 -4.82 11.36
N THR A 8 5.42 -3.93 12.16
CA THR A 8 5.51 -4.07 13.60
C THR A 8 4.92 -2.84 14.26
N LYS A 9 4.21 -3.02 15.36
CA LYS A 9 3.63 -1.93 16.17
C LYS A 9 2.86 -0.88 15.35
N PRO A 10 1.85 -1.27 14.56
CA PRO A 10 1.15 -0.34 13.66
C PRO A 10 0.42 0.78 14.40
N VAL A 11 -0.07 0.56 15.62
CA VAL A 11 -0.75 1.59 16.41
C VAL A 11 0.23 2.65 16.88
N GLU A 12 1.36 2.23 17.48
CA GLU A 12 2.43 3.14 17.91
C GLU A 12 2.95 4.00 16.74
N LYS A 13 3.18 3.39 15.57
CA LYS A 13 3.70 4.06 14.38
C LYS A 13 2.72 5.06 13.75
N THR A 14 1.44 4.93 14.01
CA THR A 14 0.39 5.77 13.40
C THR A 14 -0.29 6.72 14.38
N VAL A 15 0.05 6.67 15.67
CA VAL A 15 -0.60 7.46 16.74
C VAL A 15 -0.65 8.97 16.47
N LYS A 16 0.32 9.53 15.74
CA LYS A 16 0.35 10.95 15.36
C LYS A 16 -0.47 11.27 14.10
N ILE A 17 -0.92 10.25 13.37
CA ILE A 17 -1.62 10.38 12.08
C ILE A 17 -3.10 10.08 12.24
N VAL A 18 -3.44 9.04 13.01
CA VAL A 18 -4.80 8.56 13.16
C VAL A 18 -5.42 9.06 14.47
N LYS A 19 -6.73 9.29 14.44
CA LYS A 19 -7.51 9.68 15.63
C LYS A 19 -7.81 8.49 16.53
N SER A 20 -8.02 7.31 15.94
CA SER A 20 -8.36 6.08 16.65
C SER A 20 -7.87 4.84 15.92
N SER A 21 -7.67 3.76 16.65
CA SER A 21 -7.36 2.44 16.13
C SER A 21 -8.57 1.53 16.32
N THR A 22 -9.06 0.94 15.24
CA THR A 22 -10.23 0.07 15.27
C THR A 22 -9.77 -1.38 15.05
N THR A 23 -9.90 -2.22 16.07
CA THR A 23 -9.53 -3.65 16.05
C THR A 23 -8.05 -3.96 15.83
N VAL A 24 -7.19 -2.94 15.63
CA VAL A 24 -5.76 -3.11 15.41
C VAL A 24 -5.02 -3.11 16.74
N LYS A 25 -4.07 -4.04 16.90
CA LYS A 25 -3.14 -4.15 18.02
C LYS A 25 -1.71 -3.92 17.55
N ASP A 26 -0.80 -3.67 18.48
CA ASP A 26 0.64 -3.54 18.20
C ASP A 26 1.33 -4.90 18.06
N ASP A 27 0.71 -5.79 17.30
CA ASP A 27 1.28 -7.07 16.94
C ASP A 27 2.37 -6.92 15.86
N GLU A 28 3.29 -7.89 15.84
CA GLU A 28 4.37 -7.95 14.86
C GLU A 28 4.04 -8.95 13.76
N ASN A 29 4.17 -8.55 12.51
CA ASN A 29 4.02 -9.41 11.35
C ASN A 29 5.22 -9.23 10.40
N PHE A 30 6.18 -10.13 10.50
CA PHE A 30 7.39 -10.13 9.67
C PHE A 30 7.17 -10.74 8.27
N ASN A 31 5.99 -11.24 7.99
CA ASN A 31 5.65 -11.91 6.74
C ASN A 31 4.21 -11.60 6.30
N ALA A 32 3.85 -10.32 6.30
CA ALA A 32 2.54 -9.89 5.81
C ALA A 32 2.40 -10.25 4.32
N HIS A 33 1.30 -10.92 3.98
CA HIS A 33 1.05 -11.45 2.64
C HIS A 33 -0.42 -11.28 2.22
N PRO A 34 -0.72 -11.37 0.93
CA PRO A 34 -2.10 -11.33 0.43
C PRO A 34 -3.01 -12.32 1.16
N SER A 35 -4.28 -11.97 1.26
CA SER A 35 -5.36 -12.63 1.99
C SER A 35 -5.40 -12.39 3.50
N GLN A 36 -4.34 -11.86 4.11
CA GLN A 36 -4.36 -11.43 5.51
C GLN A 36 -5.12 -10.12 5.68
N ALA A 37 -5.77 -9.95 6.85
CA ALA A 37 -6.25 -8.66 7.33
C ALA A 37 -5.06 -7.87 7.90
N LEU A 38 -4.76 -6.72 7.31
CA LEU A 38 -3.58 -5.92 7.60
C LEU A 38 -3.97 -4.46 7.90
N PRO A 39 -3.18 -3.74 8.71
CA PRO A 39 -3.51 -2.38 9.10
C PRO A 39 -3.38 -1.39 7.95
N ILE A 40 -4.45 -0.64 7.70
CA ILE A 40 -4.47 0.49 6.77
C ILE A 40 -5.11 1.71 7.41
N ILE A 41 -4.68 2.89 6.98
CA ILE A 41 -5.26 4.18 7.36
C ILE A 41 -6.36 4.53 6.35
N LYS A 42 -7.55 4.82 6.86
CA LYS A 42 -8.67 5.38 6.11
C LYS A 42 -9.03 6.76 6.63
N SER A 43 -9.61 7.61 5.78
CA SER A 43 -10.11 8.93 6.15
C SER A 43 -11.64 8.94 6.13
N TYR A 44 -12.21 9.52 7.20
CA TYR A 44 -13.63 9.75 7.38
C TYR A 44 -13.91 11.22 7.72
N SER A 45 -15.15 11.63 7.73
CA SER A 45 -15.55 13.00 8.07
C SER A 45 -15.12 13.43 9.49
N ASN A 46 -15.00 12.48 10.42
CA ASN A 46 -14.60 12.69 11.82
C ASN A 46 -13.09 12.46 12.08
N GLY A 47 -12.31 12.19 11.06
CA GLY A 47 -10.86 11.99 11.14
C GLY A 47 -10.36 10.69 10.50
N LYS A 48 -9.07 10.44 10.65
CA LYS A 48 -8.42 9.23 10.13
C LYS A 48 -8.44 8.11 11.18
N THR A 49 -8.65 6.88 10.72
CA THR A 49 -8.64 5.66 11.54
C THR A 49 -7.65 4.64 11.01
N LEU A 50 -7.12 3.80 11.90
CA LEU A 50 -6.36 2.61 11.56
C LEU A 50 -7.26 1.39 11.68
N GLU A 51 -7.38 0.61 10.62
CA GLU A 51 -8.31 -0.53 10.53
C GLU A 51 -7.65 -1.76 9.92
N LEU A 52 -8.09 -2.96 10.33
CA LEU A 52 -7.70 -4.21 9.68
C LEU A 52 -8.57 -4.43 8.45
N VAL A 53 -7.92 -4.56 7.28
CA VAL A 53 -8.58 -4.77 6.00
C VAL A 53 -7.82 -5.84 5.22
N LYS A 54 -8.53 -6.71 4.53
CA LYS A 54 -7.95 -7.84 3.78
C LYS A 54 -7.17 -7.35 2.55
N TRP A 55 -5.95 -7.82 2.42
CA TRP A 55 -5.12 -7.51 1.25
C TRP A 55 -5.49 -8.38 0.05
N GLY A 56 -6.01 -7.76 -1.00
CA GLY A 56 -6.43 -8.40 -2.24
C GLY A 56 -7.89 -8.13 -2.57
N ILE A 57 -8.15 -7.22 -3.53
CA ILE A 57 -9.50 -6.84 -3.97
C ILE A 57 -10.01 -7.88 -4.97
N VAL A 58 -11.22 -8.39 -4.72
CA VAL A 58 -12.04 -9.07 -5.72
C VAL A 58 -13.12 -8.07 -6.16
N PRO A 59 -13.03 -7.50 -7.37
CA PRO A 59 -14.00 -6.51 -7.82
C PRO A 59 -15.43 -7.04 -7.76
N SER A 60 -16.40 -6.19 -7.43
CA SER A 60 -17.80 -6.57 -7.26
C SER A 60 -18.38 -7.29 -8.49
N TRP A 61 -17.97 -6.91 -9.70
CA TRP A 61 -18.38 -7.56 -10.95
C TRP A 61 -17.75 -8.95 -11.17
N ALA A 62 -16.69 -9.31 -10.43
CA ALA A 62 -15.96 -10.58 -10.57
C ALA A 62 -16.29 -11.61 -9.46
N LYS A 63 -17.08 -11.25 -8.45
CA LYS A 63 -17.35 -12.09 -7.25
C LYS A 63 -17.97 -13.47 -7.54
N GLN A 64 -18.60 -13.64 -8.68
CA GLN A 64 -19.21 -14.92 -9.09
C GLN A 64 -18.28 -15.79 -9.94
N LYS A 65 -17.05 -15.37 -10.16
CA LYS A 65 -16.05 -16.05 -10.97
C LYS A 65 -14.88 -16.48 -10.11
N ASP A 66 -14.14 -17.49 -10.52
CA ASP A 66 -12.84 -17.83 -9.93
C ASP A 66 -11.81 -16.76 -10.33
N PHE A 67 -11.86 -15.64 -9.61
CA PHE A 67 -11.06 -14.44 -9.88
C PHE A 67 -9.92 -14.33 -8.89
N ARG A 68 -8.69 -14.25 -9.41
CA ARG A 68 -7.52 -14.04 -8.56
C ARG A 68 -7.54 -12.62 -7.97
N PRO A 69 -7.50 -12.47 -6.62
CA PRO A 69 -7.52 -11.16 -5.98
C PRO A 69 -6.41 -10.23 -6.49
N LEU A 70 -6.77 -8.98 -6.72
CA LEU A 70 -5.86 -7.93 -7.18
C LEU A 70 -5.14 -7.35 -5.96
N ILE A 71 -3.86 -7.63 -5.84
CA ILE A 71 -3.04 -7.18 -4.70
C ILE A 71 -2.32 -5.87 -4.98
N ASN A 72 -2.17 -5.49 -6.25
CA ASN A 72 -1.51 -4.25 -6.68
C ASN A 72 -2.27 -3.61 -7.85
N ALA A 73 -2.27 -2.28 -7.89
CA ALA A 73 -2.73 -1.45 -8.99
C ALA A 73 -1.57 -0.60 -9.53
N ARG A 74 -1.39 -0.54 -10.84
CA ARG A 74 -0.34 0.31 -11.45
C ARG A 74 -0.83 1.75 -11.53
N ILE A 75 -0.05 2.69 -11.02
CA ILE A 75 -0.39 4.11 -11.02
C ILE A 75 -0.62 4.65 -12.44
N GLU A 76 0.14 4.17 -13.42
CA GLU A 76 0.11 4.62 -14.80
C GLU A 76 -1.22 4.31 -15.53
N THR A 77 -1.99 3.36 -15.01
CA THR A 77 -3.25 2.91 -15.65
C THR A 77 -4.43 2.80 -14.67
N ILE A 78 -4.27 3.30 -13.46
CA ILE A 78 -5.26 3.14 -12.38
C ILE A 78 -6.59 3.83 -12.68
N ASP A 79 -6.56 4.95 -13.38
CA ASP A 79 -7.71 5.75 -13.80
C ASP A 79 -8.41 5.22 -15.07
N GLU A 80 -7.78 4.28 -15.78
CA GLU A 80 -8.34 3.65 -16.98
C GLU A 80 -8.99 2.29 -16.67
N LYS A 81 -8.37 1.51 -15.78
CA LYS A 81 -8.80 0.14 -15.47
C LYS A 81 -10.14 0.10 -14.74
N VAL A 82 -11.10 -0.67 -15.27
CA VAL A 82 -12.46 -0.84 -14.72
C VAL A 82 -12.44 -1.19 -13.24
N SER A 83 -11.49 -2.03 -12.81
CA SER A 83 -11.34 -2.44 -11.40
C SER A 83 -10.91 -1.32 -10.46
N PHE A 84 -10.30 -0.24 -10.96
CA PHE A 84 -9.61 0.75 -10.11
C PHE A 84 -10.05 2.19 -10.33
N LYS A 85 -10.51 2.56 -11.54
CA LYS A 85 -10.81 3.96 -11.91
C LYS A 85 -11.84 4.66 -11.01
N LYS A 86 -12.77 3.90 -10.43
CA LYS A 86 -13.71 4.43 -9.44
C LYS A 86 -13.04 4.56 -8.08
N LEU A 87 -12.32 3.52 -7.66
CA LEU A 87 -11.74 3.43 -6.32
C LEU A 87 -10.71 4.52 -6.06
N ILE A 88 -9.84 4.83 -7.03
CA ILE A 88 -8.84 5.91 -6.87
C ILE A 88 -9.47 7.28 -6.65
N LYS A 89 -10.71 7.48 -7.09
CA LYS A 89 -11.47 8.72 -6.91
C LYS A 89 -12.27 8.74 -5.61
N THR A 90 -12.65 7.57 -5.06
CA THR A 90 -13.65 7.48 -3.98
C THR A 90 -13.17 6.80 -2.72
N THR A 91 -12.16 5.93 -2.79
CA THR A 91 -11.77 5.06 -1.67
C THR A 91 -10.27 4.86 -1.61
N ARG A 92 -9.55 5.92 -1.21
CA ARG A 92 -8.10 5.89 -0.99
C ARG A 92 -7.78 5.46 0.43
N CYS A 93 -6.69 4.73 0.60
CA CYS A 93 -6.16 4.33 1.90
C CYS A 93 -4.64 4.36 1.90
N VAL A 94 -4.04 4.24 3.07
CA VAL A 94 -2.58 4.19 3.22
C VAL A 94 -2.23 2.95 4.03
N ALA A 95 -1.42 2.06 3.45
CA ALA A 95 -0.85 0.94 4.18
C ALA A 95 0.41 1.39 4.94
N VAL A 96 0.60 0.83 6.13
CA VAL A 96 1.76 1.10 6.99
C VAL A 96 2.66 -0.12 6.99
N MET A 97 3.96 0.08 6.80
CA MET A 97 4.92 -1.03 6.83
C MET A 97 6.31 -0.56 7.27
N ASP A 98 7.13 -1.46 7.78
CA ASP A 98 8.53 -1.20 8.12
C ASP A 98 9.43 -1.29 6.90
N GLY A 99 9.05 -2.12 5.95
CA GLY A 99 9.73 -2.35 4.70
C GLY A 99 9.04 -3.46 3.91
N PHE A 100 9.43 -3.65 2.68
CA PHE A 100 8.85 -4.64 1.79
C PHE A 100 9.91 -5.55 1.19
N TYR A 101 9.48 -6.75 0.77
CA TYR A 101 10.32 -7.71 0.08
C TYR A 101 10.07 -7.68 -1.42
N GLU A 102 11.16 -7.75 -2.19
CA GLU A 102 11.15 -8.09 -3.61
C GLU A 102 12.22 -9.15 -3.90
N TRP A 103 12.04 -9.89 -4.98
CA TRP A 103 12.89 -11.01 -5.32
C TRP A 103 13.62 -10.76 -6.62
N LYS A 104 14.95 -10.74 -6.54
CA LYS A 104 15.79 -10.79 -7.72
C LYS A 104 15.74 -12.21 -8.29
N ARG A 105 15.31 -12.32 -9.53
CA ARG A 105 15.22 -13.59 -10.25
C ARG A 105 16.42 -13.75 -11.18
N SER A 106 17.13 -14.86 -11.07
CA SER A 106 18.09 -15.35 -12.06
C SER A 106 17.59 -16.67 -12.64
N LYS A 107 18.36 -17.25 -13.56
CA LYS A 107 18.04 -18.58 -14.12
C LYS A 107 18.03 -19.70 -13.07
N GLU A 108 18.85 -19.55 -12.02
CA GLU A 108 19.14 -20.60 -11.04
C GLU A 108 18.59 -20.29 -9.63
N SER A 109 18.23 -19.03 -9.36
CA SER A 109 17.86 -18.60 -8.01
C SER A 109 16.78 -17.54 -7.95
N LYS A 110 16.13 -17.45 -6.81
CA LYS A 110 15.19 -16.40 -6.46
C LYS A 110 15.59 -15.84 -5.08
N THR A 111 16.34 -14.75 -5.08
CA THR A 111 16.93 -14.16 -3.87
C THR A 111 16.04 -13.03 -3.35
N PRO A 112 15.57 -13.08 -2.09
CA PRO A 112 14.80 -12.00 -1.48
C PRO A 112 15.71 -10.83 -1.10
N PHE A 113 15.21 -9.62 -1.32
CA PHE A 113 15.78 -8.37 -0.85
C PHE A 113 14.74 -7.66 0.00
N TYR A 114 15.17 -7.12 1.13
CA TYR A 114 14.34 -6.33 2.03
C TYR A 114 14.66 -4.85 1.88
N PHE A 115 13.67 -4.08 1.46
CA PHE A 115 13.77 -2.63 1.28
C PHE A 115 13.12 -1.91 2.45
N THR A 116 13.84 -1.02 3.07
CA THR A 116 13.41 -0.20 4.21
C THR A 116 14.02 1.19 4.11
N ARG A 117 13.47 2.15 4.84
CA ARG A 117 14.07 3.48 4.98
C ARG A 117 15.37 3.40 5.76
N GLU A 118 16.35 4.24 5.41
CA GLU A 118 17.61 4.34 6.14
C GLU A 118 17.40 4.82 7.59
N ASP A 119 16.50 5.78 7.78
CA ASP A 119 16.15 6.33 9.09
C ASP A 119 15.26 5.41 9.95
N LYS A 120 14.96 4.20 9.47
CA LYS A 120 14.12 3.19 10.13
C LYS A 120 12.69 3.65 10.46
N LYS A 121 12.25 4.78 9.92
CA LYS A 121 10.86 5.20 10.03
C LYS A 121 9.95 4.33 9.16
N PRO A 122 8.65 4.24 9.47
CA PRO A 122 7.72 3.46 8.67
C PRO A 122 7.59 4.02 7.26
N LEU A 123 7.30 3.13 6.33
CA LEU A 123 6.84 3.45 4.98
C LEU A 123 5.32 3.59 5.00
N TYR A 124 4.82 4.66 4.41
CA TYR A 124 3.40 4.88 4.18
C TYR A 124 3.12 4.68 2.70
N VAL A 125 2.41 3.62 2.36
CA VAL A 125 2.20 3.21 0.96
C VAL A 125 0.79 3.53 0.50
N ALA A 126 0.68 4.22 -0.63
CA ALA A 126 -0.60 4.51 -1.25
C ALA A 126 -1.36 3.24 -1.62
N GLY A 127 -2.65 3.22 -1.35
CA GLY A 127 -3.55 2.11 -1.66
C GLY A 127 -4.96 2.59 -1.96
N ILE A 128 -5.76 1.68 -2.48
CA ILE A 128 -7.20 1.85 -2.68
C ILE A 128 -7.93 0.68 -2.07
N PHE A 129 -9.21 0.86 -1.71
CA PHE A 129 -10.00 -0.21 -1.13
C PHE A 129 -11.41 -0.29 -1.71
N GLU A 130 -11.99 -1.47 -1.64
CA GLU A 130 -13.41 -1.73 -1.92
C GLU A 130 -13.96 -2.62 -0.81
N ASN A 131 -15.03 -2.18 -0.14
CA ASN A 131 -15.59 -2.89 1.02
C ASN A 131 -14.53 -3.10 2.11
N ASN A 132 -14.23 -4.35 2.45
CA ASN A 132 -13.20 -4.73 3.43
C ASN A 132 -11.96 -5.36 2.76
N GLU A 133 -11.63 -4.95 1.54
CA GLU A 133 -10.49 -5.43 0.77
C GLU A 133 -9.70 -4.24 0.22
N PHE A 134 -8.35 -4.32 0.23
CA PHE A 134 -7.49 -3.27 -0.31
C PHE A 134 -6.42 -3.82 -1.26
N CYS A 135 -5.87 -2.95 -2.10
CA CYS A 135 -4.64 -3.23 -2.83
C CYS A 135 -3.68 -2.05 -2.76
N LEU A 136 -2.39 -2.34 -2.92
CA LEU A 136 -1.35 -1.34 -2.95
C LEU A 136 -1.23 -0.71 -4.35
N ILE A 137 -0.87 0.55 -4.42
CA ILE A 137 -0.50 1.20 -5.66
C ILE A 137 1.00 1.01 -5.88
N THR A 138 1.38 0.70 -7.11
CA THR A 138 2.76 0.51 -7.53
C THR A 138 3.11 1.43 -8.68
N GLU A 139 4.38 1.81 -8.75
CA GLU A 139 4.99 2.64 -9.80
C GLU A 139 6.22 1.95 -10.38
N GLU A 140 6.85 2.55 -11.39
CA GLU A 140 8.16 2.14 -11.88
C GLU A 140 9.20 2.29 -10.76
N ALA A 141 10.08 1.31 -10.64
CA ALA A 141 11.05 1.26 -9.56
C ALA A 141 12.12 2.36 -9.72
N SER A 142 12.50 2.98 -8.58
CA SER A 142 13.68 3.84 -8.50
C SER A 142 14.97 3.04 -8.71
N GLN A 143 16.09 3.72 -8.95
CA GLN A 143 17.39 3.07 -9.16
C GLN A 143 17.75 2.06 -8.07
N ASN A 144 17.42 2.35 -6.81
CA ASN A 144 17.76 1.47 -5.69
C ASN A 144 16.99 0.12 -5.70
N VAL A 145 15.83 0.07 -6.36
CA VAL A 145 14.99 -1.14 -6.44
C VAL A 145 15.10 -1.80 -7.81
N MET A 146 15.41 -1.04 -8.86
CA MET A 146 15.38 -1.48 -10.26
C MET A 146 16.26 -2.71 -10.52
N ASP A 147 17.41 -2.82 -9.87
CA ASP A 147 18.31 -3.98 -10.01
C ASP A 147 17.72 -5.30 -9.49
N VAL A 148 16.69 -5.20 -8.65
CA VAL A 148 15.98 -6.35 -8.06
C VAL A 148 14.64 -6.58 -8.77
N HIS A 149 13.87 -5.50 -8.95
CA HIS A 149 12.55 -5.56 -9.57
C HIS A 149 12.18 -4.22 -10.23
N HIS A 150 11.54 -4.26 -11.40
CA HIS A 150 11.14 -3.07 -12.17
C HIS A 150 9.93 -2.29 -11.58
N ARG A 151 9.32 -2.79 -10.50
CA ARG A 151 8.20 -2.14 -9.81
C ARG A 151 8.48 -2.00 -8.33
N GLN A 152 7.99 -0.90 -7.75
CA GLN A 152 7.98 -0.64 -6.31
C GLN A 152 6.61 -0.13 -5.84
N PRO A 153 6.30 -0.19 -4.53
CA PRO A 153 5.13 0.50 -3.97
C PRO A 153 5.28 2.02 -4.11
N VAL A 154 4.16 2.73 -4.29
CA VAL A 154 4.13 4.20 -4.20
C VAL A 154 4.21 4.60 -2.73
N ILE A 155 5.33 5.19 -2.34
CA ILE A 155 5.60 5.60 -0.96
C ILE A 155 5.27 7.09 -0.82
N LEU A 156 4.51 7.42 0.22
CA LEU A 156 4.09 8.78 0.56
C LEU A 156 4.98 9.33 1.66
N ASP A 157 5.39 10.58 1.53
CA ASP A 157 5.94 11.32 2.65
C ASP A 157 4.84 11.70 3.65
N ASN A 158 5.22 11.98 4.91
CA ASN A 158 4.25 12.29 5.96
C ASN A 158 3.33 13.47 5.62
N ASN A 159 3.86 14.47 4.92
CA ASN A 159 3.10 15.64 4.47
C ASN A 159 2.17 15.36 3.27
N GLU A 160 2.35 14.25 2.59
CA GLU A 160 1.53 13.84 1.44
C GLU A 160 0.33 12.99 1.84
N ILE A 161 0.37 12.35 3.03
CA ILE A 161 -0.69 11.44 3.50
C ILE A 161 -2.06 12.14 3.51
N ASP A 162 -2.14 13.35 4.07
CA ASP A 162 -3.39 14.10 4.14
C ASP A 162 -3.90 14.51 2.77
N ASN A 163 -2.99 14.92 1.88
CA ASN A 163 -3.34 15.27 0.51
C ASN A 163 -3.82 14.04 -0.29
N TYR A 164 -3.16 12.91 -0.11
CA TYR A 164 -3.56 11.66 -0.76
C TYR A 164 -4.94 11.17 -0.29
N LEU A 165 -5.21 11.25 1.00
CA LEU A 165 -6.48 10.82 1.58
C LEU A 165 -7.64 11.81 1.36
N ASP A 166 -7.35 13.06 0.99
CA ASP A 166 -8.37 14.06 0.66
C ASP A 166 -8.96 13.81 -0.74
N LEU A 167 -10.16 13.22 -0.77
CA LEU A 167 -10.85 12.87 -2.01
C LEU A 167 -11.27 14.10 -2.86
N LYS A 168 -11.24 15.31 -2.30
CA LYS A 168 -11.50 16.54 -3.04
C LYS A 168 -10.32 16.98 -3.90
N LYS A 169 -9.12 16.48 -3.59
CA LYS A 169 -7.90 16.76 -4.33
C LYS A 169 -7.69 15.73 -5.43
N ALA A 170 -7.38 16.21 -6.64
CA ALA A 170 -6.88 15.33 -7.69
C ALA A 170 -5.56 14.70 -7.24
N VAL A 171 -5.36 13.43 -7.56
CA VAL A 171 -4.07 12.78 -7.34
C VAL A 171 -3.13 13.30 -8.42
N SER A 172 -2.22 14.18 -8.05
CA SER A 172 -1.13 14.57 -8.94
C SER A 172 -0.04 13.49 -8.84
N TYR A 173 0.09 12.68 -9.87
CA TYR A 173 1.07 11.59 -9.92
C TYR A 173 2.51 12.07 -10.16
N THR A 174 2.71 13.37 -10.42
CA THR A 174 4.00 13.94 -10.83
C THR A 174 4.97 14.21 -9.66
N HIS A 175 4.55 14.02 -8.41
CA HIS A 175 5.35 14.35 -7.23
C HIS A 175 5.51 13.21 -6.22
N LEU A 176 5.10 11.98 -6.58
CA LEU A 176 5.31 10.80 -5.75
C LEU A 176 6.69 10.18 -6.08
N THR A 177 7.73 11.01 -6.08
CA THR A 177 9.11 10.53 -6.20
C THR A 177 9.69 10.33 -4.82
N LEU A 178 10.25 9.15 -4.58
CA LEU A 178 11.08 8.88 -3.39
C LEU A 178 12.19 9.90 -3.32
N PRO A 179 12.52 10.45 -2.13
CA PRO A 179 13.80 11.09 -1.93
C PRO A 179 14.87 10.05 -2.22
N THR A 180 15.60 10.26 -3.32
CA THR A 180 16.80 9.49 -3.64
C THR A 180 17.90 9.92 -2.67
N THR A 181 18.27 9.08 -1.76
CA THR A 181 19.57 9.10 -1.09
C THR A 181 20.24 7.76 -1.27
#